data_7dc286b8090a8d666d810aabf9b72f35
#
_entry.id   7dc286b8090a8d666d810aabf9b72f35
#
_cell.length_a   1.000
_cell.length_b   1.000
_cell.length_c   1.000
_cell.angle_alpha   90.00
_cell.angle_beta   90.00
_cell.angle_gamma   90.00
#
_symmetry.space_group_name_H-M   'P 1'
#
loop_
_entity.id
_entity.type
_entity.pdbx_description
1 polymer ?
#
loop_
_entity_poly.entity_id
_entity_poly.type
_entity_poly.pdbx_seq_one_letter_code
_entity_poly.pdbx_strand_id
1 'polypeptide(L)'
;MLLYTGLRRSELKTLKIIDGTWLECETSKERMGKNIVKRQIPFTPMMKRVLPYIDFEKARNVNLNSLNTAMKRIFPNHHLHELRYTFITRCKESGVHGEVVLLWDGHEEDKTIHSSKVDRGYTDFSKEFQLKEATKVNYLEWNFEKTEK
;
A
#
# COMPACT_ATOMS: atom_id res chain seq x y z
N MET A 1 0.73 -9.38 2.23
CA MET A 1 1.19 -8.24 1.40
C MET A 1 0.16 -7.10 1.36
N LEU A 2 -1.06 -7.25 0.84
CA LEU A 2 -2.06 -6.18 0.71
C LEU A 2 -2.29 -5.37 2.00
N LEU A 3 -2.37 -6.06 3.15
CA LEU A 3 -2.55 -5.44 4.47
C LEU A 3 -1.43 -4.47 4.86
N TYR A 4 -0.21 -4.69 4.38
CA TYR A 4 0.98 -3.93 4.79
C TYR A 4 1.46 -2.93 3.74
N THR A 5 0.76 -2.81 2.63
CA THR A 5 1.15 -1.95 1.50
C THR A 5 0.00 -1.08 0.98
N GLY A 6 -1.23 -1.39 1.37
CA GLY A 6 -2.40 -0.71 0.85
C GLY A 6 -2.61 -0.85 -0.66
N LEU A 7 -1.98 -1.83 -1.31
CA LEU A 7 -2.15 -2.10 -2.74
C LEU A 7 -3.59 -2.47 -3.08
N ARG A 8 -4.05 -2.00 -4.23
CA ARG A 8 -5.26 -2.55 -4.86
C ARG A 8 -4.94 -3.96 -5.39
N ARG A 9 -5.92 -4.85 -5.39
CA ARG A 9 -5.73 -6.23 -5.89
C ARG A 9 -5.18 -6.28 -7.32
N SER A 10 -5.61 -5.37 -8.19
CA SER A 10 -5.14 -5.28 -9.59
C SER A 10 -3.68 -4.84 -9.71
N GLU A 11 -3.18 -4.06 -8.76
CA GLU A 11 -1.81 -3.55 -8.74
C GLU A 11 -0.77 -4.64 -8.46
N LEU A 12 -1.21 -5.79 -7.91
CA LEU A 12 -0.33 -6.95 -7.71
C LEU A 12 0.31 -7.42 -9.02
N LYS A 13 -0.38 -7.31 -10.15
CA LYS A 13 0.10 -7.81 -11.45
C LYS A 13 1.32 -7.06 -11.98
N THR A 14 1.48 -5.80 -11.62
CA THR A 14 2.56 -4.92 -12.10
C THR A 14 3.63 -4.65 -11.06
N LEU A 15 3.55 -5.36 -9.92
CA LEU A 15 4.39 -5.13 -8.77
C LEU A 15 5.87 -5.38 -9.04
N LYS A 16 6.71 -4.40 -8.68
CA LYS A 16 8.17 -4.46 -8.75
C LYS A 16 8.80 -3.97 -7.46
N ILE A 17 9.99 -4.47 -7.16
CA ILE A 17 10.85 -3.93 -6.10
C ILE A 17 11.86 -3.00 -6.76
N ILE A 18 11.98 -1.79 -6.22
CA ILE A 18 12.94 -0.79 -6.68
C ILE A 18 13.94 -0.53 -5.54
N ASP A 19 15.23 -0.57 -5.87
CA ASP A 19 16.34 -0.28 -4.96
C ASP A 19 16.29 -1.04 -3.61
N GLY A 20 15.61 -2.18 -3.57
CA GLY A 20 15.46 -3.01 -2.38
C GLY A 20 14.65 -2.38 -1.23
N THR A 21 14.11 -1.17 -1.42
CA THR A 21 13.44 -0.40 -0.37
C THR A 21 12.05 0.11 -0.76
N TRP A 22 11.68 0.00 -2.02
CA TRP A 22 10.40 0.47 -2.55
C TRP A 22 9.64 -0.61 -3.29
N LEU A 23 8.32 -0.57 -3.17
CA LEU A 23 7.42 -1.22 -4.10
C LEU A 23 6.97 -0.21 -5.15
N GLU A 24 7.01 -0.59 -6.41
CA GLU A 24 6.39 0.14 -7.52
C GLU A 24 5.26 -0.70 -8.10
N CYS A 25 4.13 -0.07 -8.40
CA CYS A 25 3.02 -0.67 -9.12
C CYS A 25 2.41 0.32 -10.10
N GLU A 26 1.68 -0.20 -11.07
CA GLU A 26 0.92 0.61 -12.02
C GLU A 26 -0.55 0.62 -11.61
N THR A 27 -1.11 1.82 -11.51
CA THR A 27 -2.53 2.03 -11.22
C THR A 27 -3.24 2.44 -12.50
N SER A 28 -4.29 1.72 -12.87
CA SER A 28 -5.15 2.13 -13.97
C SER A 28 -6.23 3.06 -13.45
N LYS A 29 -6.25 4.31 -13.90
CA LYS A 29 -7.36 5.22 -13.71
C LYS A 29 -8.32 5.05 -14.89
N GLU A 30 -9.30 4.18 -14.76
CA GLU A 30 -10.29 3.94 -15.82
C GLU A 30 -11.15 5.17 -16.16
N ARG A 31 -11.21 6.18 -15.29
CA ARG A 31 -12.10 7.34 -15.45
C ARG A 31 -11.56 8.49 -16.27
N MET A 32 -10.28 8.55 -16.58
CA MET A 32 -9.68 9.68 -17.31
C MET A 32 -8.70 9.25 -18.42
N GLY A 33 -9.10 8.31 -19.28
CA GLY A 33 -8.32 7.96 -20.47
C GLY A 33 -6.92 7.46 -20.16
N LYS A 34 -6.67 6.19 -20.36
CA LYS A 34 -5.41 5.44 -20.62
C LYS A 34 -4.08 5.88 -20.01
N ASN A 35 -4.00 6.80 -19.06
CA ASN A 35 -2.74 7.15 -18.42
C ASN A 35 -2.44 6.18 -17.28
N ILE A 36 -1.48 5.31 -17.53
CA ILE A 36 -0.90 4.45 -16.47
C ILE A 36 -0.09 5.35 -15.55
N VAL A 37 -0.50 5.41 -14.29
CA VAL A 37 0.23 6.14 -13.26
C VAL A 37 1.03 5.15 -12.44
N LYS A 38 2.34 5.38 -12.33
CA LYS A 38 3.21 4.62 -11.44
C LYS A 38 3.09 5.15 -10.03
N ARG A 39 2.98 4.24 -9.07
CA ARG A 39 2.91 4.52 -7.66
C ARG A 39 4.04 3.80 -6.94
N GLN A 40 4.72 4.49 -6.05
CA GLN A 40 5.79 3.94 -5.24
C GLN A 40 5.42 3.99 -3.76
N ILE A 41 5.67 2.92 -3.04
CA ILE A 41 5.39 2.77 -1.62
C ILE A 41 6.67 2.28 -0.95
N PRO A 42 7.20 3.00 0.06
CA PRO A 42 8.41 2.55 0.75
C PRO A 42 8.14 1.32 1.61
N PHE A 43 9.15 0.50 1.83
CA PHE A 43 9.05 -0.60 2.77
C PHE A 43 8.95 -0.06 4.20
N THR A 44 7.79 -0.22 4.80
CA THR A 44 7.59 0.02 6.23
C THR A 44 8.25 -1.09 7.05
N PRO A 45 8.54 -0.87 8.35
CA PRO A 45 9.00 -1.94 9.25
C PRO A 45 8.10 -3.17 9.21
N MET A 46 6.79 -2.96 9.09
CA MET A 46 5.81 -4.04 8.97
C MET A 46 5.97 -4.85 7.68
N MET A 47 6.15 -4.16 6.56
CA MET A 47 6.38 -4.82 5.28
C MET A 47 7.69 -5.62 5.30
N LYS A 48 8.76 -5.06 5.87
CA LYS A 48 10.06 -5.73 5.99
C LYS A 48 9.99 -7.05 6.76
N ARG A 49 9.15 -7.15 7.80
CA ARG A 49 8.96 -8.37 8.58
C ARG A 49 8.31 -9.50 7.78
N VAL A 50 7.39 -9.16 6.87
CA VAL A 50 6.68 -10.16 6.07
C VAL A 50 7.34 -10.44 4.73
N LEU A 51 8.27 -9.59 4.31
CA LEU A 51 8.97 -9.68 3.02
C LEU A 51 9.59 -11.07 2.74
N PRO A 52 10.26 -11.74 3.71
CA PRO A 52 10.85 -13.07 3.51
C PRO A 52 9.81 -14.17 3.18
N TYR A 53 8.54 -13.94 3.50
CA TYR A 53 7.46 -14.90 3.29
C TYR A 53 6.63 -14.61 2.03
N ILE A 54 6.99 -13.57 1.27
CA ILE A 54 6.26 -13.16 0.08
C ILE A 54 6.94 -13.73 -1.16
N ASP A 55 6.20 -14.56 -1.87
CA ASP A 55 6.53 -14.98 -3.23
C ASP A 55 5.95 -13.95 -4.21
N PHE A 56 6.81 -13.07 -4.71
CA PHE A 56 6.41 -11.99 -5.62
C PHE A 56 5.96 -12.51 -6.98
N GLU A 57 6.48 -13.64 -7.44
CA GLU A 57 6.06 -14.25 -8.69
C GLU A 57 4.63 -14.79 -8.57
N LYS A 58 4.35 -15.53 -7.52
CA LYS A 58 2.98 -15.97 -7.22
C LYS A 58 2.05 -14.79 -7.00
N ALA A 59 2.49 -13.73 -6.34
CA ALA A 59 1.67 -12.54 -6.11
C ALA A 59 1.26 -11.86 -7.43
N ARG A 60 2.18 -11.77 -8.41
CA ARG A 60 1.87 -11.20 -9.73
C ARG A 60 0.94 -12.08 -10.56
N ASN A 61 1.07 -13.39 -10.43
CA ASN A 61 0.32 -14.37 -11.21
C ASN A 61 -0.98 -14.83 -10.54
N VAL A 62 -1.31 -14.30 -9.36
CA VAL A 62 -2.49 -14.72 -8.62
C VAL A 62 -3.79 -14.43 -9.39
N ASN A 63 -4.70 -15.39 -9.39
CA ASN A 63 -6.06 -15.15 -9.86
C ASN A 63 -6.79 -14.28 -8.83
N LEU A 64 -7.19 -13.08 -9.25
CA LEU A 64 -7.80 -12.08 -8.36
C LEU A 64 -9.15 -12.53 -7.78
N ASN A 65 -9.90 -13.37 -8.50
CA ASN A 65 -11.16 -13.92 -7.99
C ASN A 65 -10.90 -14.99 -6.93
N SER A 66 -9.91 -15.87 -7.15
CA SER A 66 -9.50 -16.86 -6.15
C SER A 66 -9.00 -16.21 -4.87
N LEU A 67 -8.28 -15.08 -4.97
CA LEU A 67 -7.81 -14.33 -3.83
C LEU A 67 -8.98 -13.80 -2.97
N ASN A 68 -10.02 -13.27 -3.64
CA ASN A 68 -11.22 -12.80 -2.94
C ASN A 68 -11.99 -13.94 -2.28
N THR A 69 -12.08 -15.09 -2.96
CA THR A 69 -12.70 -16.30 -2.40
C THR A 69 -11.93 -16.83 -1.19
N ALA A 70 -10.58 -16.83 -1.25
CA ALA A 70 -9.74 -17.23 -0.12
C ALA A 70 -9.92 -16.30 1.09
N MET A 71 -10.02 -14.98 0.85
CA MET A 71 -10.29 -14.01 1.91
C MET A 71 -11.63 -14.31 2.61
N LYS A 72 -12.69 -14.55 1.84
CA LYS A 72 -14.03 -14.86 2.37
C LYS A 72 -14.12 -16.18 3.14
N ARG A 73 -13.24 -17.15 2.84
CA ARG A 73 -13.17 -18.40 3.63
C ARG A 73 -12.65 -18.15 5.04
N ILE A 74 -11.70 -17.20 5.19
CA ILE A 74 -11.08 -16.87 6.48
C ILE A 74 -11.94 -15.84 7.22
N PHE A 75 -12.43 -14.85 6.49
CA PHE A 75 -13.21 -13.72 7.00
C PHE A 75 -14.48 -13.53 6.16
N PRO A 76 -15.57 -14.27 6.44
CA PRO A 76 -16.77 -14.30 5.58
C PRO A 76 -17.42 -12.94 5.33
N ASN A 77 -17.37 -12.05 6.31
CA ASN A 77 -18.00 -10.73 6.27
C ASN A 77 -17.08 -9.62 5.77
N HIS A 78 -15.85 -9.96 5.34
CA HIS A 78 -14.84 -8.99 4.92
C HIS A 78 -14.47 -9.14 3.45
N HIS A 79 -13.92 -8.05 2.86
CA HIS A 79 -13.44 -8.06 1.47
C HIS A 79 -11.99 -7.56 1.41
N LEU A 80 -11.29 -7.95 0.35
CA LEU A 80 -9.88 -7.58 0.14
C LEU A 80 -9.61 -6.07 0.21
N HIS A 81 -10.57 -5.25 -0.21
CA HIS A 81 -10.40 -3.79 -0.20
C HIS A 81 -10.28 -3.20 1.21
N GLU A 82 -10.86 -3.86 2.21
CA GLU A 82 -10.75 -3.45 3.62
C GLU A 82 -9.31 -3.56 4.15
N LEU A 83 -8.50 -4.46 3.60
CA LEU A 83 -7.07 -4.54 3.94
C LEU A 83 -6.33 -3.24 3.62
N ARG A 84 -6.74 -2.58 2.55
CA ARG A 84 -6.20 -1.28 2.16
C ARG A 84 -6.67 -0.17 3.11
N TYR A 85 -7.94 -0.15 3.50
CA TYR A 85 -8.42 0.78 4.52
C TYR A 85 -7.69 0.58 5.85
N THR A 86 -7.44 -0.66 6.24
CA THR A 86 -6.66 -0.97 7.44
C THR A 86 -5.25 -0.39 7.35
N PHE A 87 -4.57 -0.55 6.21
CA PHE A 87 -3.24 0.05 6.01
C PHE A 87 -3.28 1.58 6.16
N ILE A 88 -4.22 2.25 5.51
CA ILE A 88 -4.38 3.71 5.57
C ILE A 88 -4.63 4.16 7.02
N THR A 89 -5.53 3.48 7.72
CA THR A 89 -5.85 3.77 9.12
C THR A 89 -4.60 3.62 9.99
N ARG A 90 -3.85 2.54 9.83
CA ARG A 90 -2.61 2.29 10.57
C ARG A 90 -1.52 3.30 10.28
N CYS A 91 -1.39 3.77 9.04
CA CYS A 91 -0.48 4.86 8.70
C CYS A 91 -0.85 6.15 9.45
N LYS A 92 -2.14 6.50 9.46
CA LYS A 92 -2.64 7.69 10.18
C LYS A 92 -2.45 7.57 11.69
N GLU A 93 -2.80 6.45 12.28
CA GLU A 93 -2.61 6.16 13.72
C GLU A 93 -1.14 6.18 14.12
N SER A 94 -0.24 5.80 13.22
CA SER A 94 1.21 5.87 13.42
C SER A 94 1.78 7.29 13.26
N GLY A 95 0.96 8.30 12.96
CA GLY A 95 1.39 9.68 12.79
C GLY A 95 2.14 9.95 11.48
N VAL A 96 1.91 9.16 10.45
CA VAL A 96 2.42 9.45 9.10
C VAL A 96 1.72 10.70 8.56
N HIS A 97 2.48 11.58 7.92
CA HIS A 97 1.95 12.80 7.32
C HIS A 97 0.80 12.48 6.35
N GLY A 98 -0.33 13.16 6.51
CA GLY A 98 -1.57 12.81 5.80
C GLY A 98 -1.44 12.79 4.28
N GLU A 99 -0.75 13.78 3.69
CA GLU A 99 -0.51 13.84 2.24
C GLU A 99 0.42 12.73 1.74
N VAL A 100 1.38 12.29 2.57
CA VAL A 100 2.23 11.13 2.25
C VAL A 100 1.40 9.85 2.22
N VAL A 101 0.44 9.70 3.13
CA VAL A 101 -0.50 8.57 3.12
C VAL A 101 -1.33 8.58 1.83
N LEU A 102 -1.82 9.74 1.39
CA LEU A 102 -2.58 9.89 0.13
C LEU A 102 -1.71 9.55 -1.08
N LEU A 103 -0.45 9.98 -1.08
CA LEU A 103 0.52 9.66 -2.12
C LEU A 103 0.73 8.13 -2.21
N TRP A 104 0.99 7.47 -1.08
CA TRP A 104 1.17 6.01 -1.04
C TRP A 104 -0.10 5.25 -1.39
N ASP A 105 -1.26 5.78 -1.06
CA ASP A 105 -2.54 5.20 -1.38
C ASP A 105 -2.94 5.43 -2.85
N GLY A 106 -2.36 6.45 -3.53
CA GLY A 106 -2.69 6.79 -4.91
C GLY A 106 -4.13 7.27 -5.06
N HIS A 107 -4.69 7.89 -4.02
CA HIS A 107 -5.86 8.73 -4.13
C HIS A 107 -5.42 10.11 -4.65
N GLU A 108 -6.03 10.54 -5.75
CA GLU A 108 -6.11 11.99 -5.98
C GLU A 108 -7.10 12.52 -4.96
N GLU A 109 -6.70 13.56 -4.22
CA GLU A 109 -7.64 14.28 -3.38
C GLU A 109 -8.88 14.65 -4.19
N ASP A 110 -10.03 14.41 -3.60
CA ASP A 110 -11.28 14.96 -4.09
C ASP A 110 -11.11 16.49 -4.09
N LYS A 111 -11.24 17.11 -5.26
CA LYS A 111 -10.99 18.54 -5.51
C LYS A 111 -11.88 19.49 -4.70
N THR A 112 -12.65 18.95 -3.76
CA THR A 112 -13.66 19.66 -2.96
C THR A 112 -13.23 20.06 -1.55
N ILE A 113 -12.08 19.60 -1.04
CA ILE A 113 -11.59 19.99 0.27
C ILE A 113 -10.61 21.17 0.10
N HIS A 114 -10.96 22.28 0.69
CA HIS A 114 -10.37 23.61 0.67
C HIS A 114 -8.88 23.68 1.02
N SER A 115 -8.00 23.25 0.17
CA SER A 115 -6.64 23.76 0.13
C SER A 115 -6.44 24.51 -1.20
N SER A 116 -5.82 25.70 -1.16
CA SER A 116 -5.64 26.51 -2.35
C SER A 116 -4.91 25.73 -3.42
N LYS A 117 -5.32 25.86 -4.68
CA LYS A 117 -4.68 25.21 -5.85
C LYS A 117 -3.16 25.43 -5.92
N VAL A 118 -2.66 26.43 -5.23
CA VAL A 118 -1.26 26.87 -5.23
C VAL A 118 -0.39 25.96 -4.37
N ASP A 119 -0.87 25.52 -3.18
CA ASP A 119 -0.09 24.63 -2.29
C ASP A 119 0.09 23.22 -2.81
N ARG A 120 -0.85 22.72 -3.62
CA ARG A 120 -0.83 21.33 -4.16
C ARG A 120 0.19 21.10 -5.28
N GLY A 121 0.64 22.18 -5.94
CA GLY A 121 1.62 22.10 -7.03
C GLY A 121 3.07 22.00 -6.54
N TYR A 122 3.32 22.20 -5.24
CA TYR A 122 4.68 22.33 -4.70
C TYR A 122 5.06 21.26 -3.67
N THR A 123 4.15 20.38 -3.26
CA THR A 123 4.47 19.36 -2.24
C THR A 123 4.96 18.08 -2.92
N ASP A 124 6.15 18.12 -3.48
CA ASP A 124 6.85 16.92 -3.92
C ASP A 124 7.70 16.41 -2.73
N PHE A 125 7.18 15.41 -2.01
CA PHE A 125 7.91 14.84 -0.87
C PHE A 125 9.13 14.07 -1.35
N SER A 126 10.31 14.47 -0.88
CA SER A 126 11.54 13.74 -1.20
C SER A 126 11.45 12.27 -0.78
N LYS A 127 12.20 11.41 -1.45
CA LYS A 127 12.27 9.98 -1.09
C LYS A 127 12.76 9.77 0.34
N GLU A 128 13.70 10.61 0.79
CA GLU A 128 14.23 10.58 2.15
C GLU A 128 13.16 10.89 3.18
N PHE A 129 12.33 11.90 2.92
CA PHE A 129 11.22 12.23 3.81
C PHE A 129 10.20 11.08 3.86
N GLN A 130 9.83 10.53 2.72
CA GLN A 130 8.89 9.39 2.68
C GLN A 130 9.46 8.15 3.39
N LEU A 131 10.75 7.85 3.25
CA LEU A 131 11.40 6.75 3.99
C LEU A 131 11.38 7.01 5.49
N LYS A 132 11.61 8.25 5.94
CA LYS A 132 11.49 8.63 7.35
C LYS A 132 10.06 8.44 7.84
N GLU A 133 9.07 8.88 7.09
CA GLU A 133 7.66 8.69 7.43
C GLU A 133 7.29 7.19 7.51
N ALA A 134 7.84 6.37 6.62
CA ALA A 134 7.60 4.93 6.62
C ALA A 134 8.09 4.24 7.90
N THR A 135 9.14 4.75 8.56
CA THR A 135 9.63 4.16 9.82
C THR A 135 8.62 4.22 10.96
N LYS A 136 7.67 5.15 10.91
CA LYS A 136 6.61 5.30 11.90
C LYS A 136 5.61 4.14 11.88
N VAL A 137 5.46 3.45 10.75
CA VAL A 137 4.48 2.37 10.56
C VAL A 137 5.02 1.07 11.15
N ASN A 138 5.00 0.98 12.47
CA ASN A 138 5.50 -0.16 13.24
C ASN A 138 4.52 -0.50 14.38
N TYR A 139 3.36 -1.00 14.04
CA TYR A 139 2.23 -1.20 14.97
C TYR A 139 2.01 -2.66 15.40
N LEU A 140 2.81 -3.62 14.93
CA LEU A 140 2.68 -4.99 15.37
C LEU A 140 3.73 -5.34 16.41
N GLU A 141 3.27 -5.60 17.61
CA GLU A 141 4.01 -6.34 18.64
C GLU A 141 3.97 -7.87 18.42
N TRP A 142 3.63 -8.31 17.20
CA TRP A 142 3.51 -9.74 16.94
C TRP A 142 4.88 -10.36 16.74
N ASN A 143 5.33 -11.09 17.77
CA ASN A 143 6.43 -12.00 17.64
C ASN A 143 5.98 -13.18 16.78
N PHE A 144 6.50 -13.24 15.54
CA PHE A 144 6.47 -14.45 14.74
C PHE A 144 7.52 -15.44 15.32
N GLU A 145 7.45 -15.72 16.61
CA GLU A 145 8.18 -16.86 17.15
C GLU A 145 7.56 -18.10 16.57
N LYS A 146 8.39 -18.84 15.86
CA LYS A 146 8.07 -20.12 15.24
C LYS A 146 7.33 -20.97 16.26
N THR A 147 6.07 -21.25 16.04
CA THR A 147 5.46 -22.46 16.53
C THR A 147 6.05 -23.60 15.71
N GLU A 148 7.18 -24.10 16.15
CA GLU A 148 7.66 -25.41 15.73
C GLU A 148 6.60 -26.45 16.14
N LYS A 149 5.97 -27.04 15.14
CA LYS A 149 5.24 -28.30 15.25
C LYS A 149 5.80 -29.26 14.26
#